data_4029b4421260b763dcb387aa96fa2e32
#
_entry.id   4029b4421260b763dcb387aa96fa2e32
#
_cell.length_a   1.000
_cell.length_b   1.000
_cell.length_c   1.000
_cell.angle_alpha   90.00
_cell.angle_beta   90.00
_cell.angle_gamma   90.00
#
_symmetry.space_group_name_H-M   'P 1'
#
loop_
_entity.id
_entity.type
_entity.pdbx_description
1 polymer ?
#
loop_
_entity_poly.entity_id
_entity_poly.type
_entity_poly.pdbx_seq_one_letter_code
_entity_poly.pdbx_strand_id
1 'polypeptide(L)'
;MNQLFFSHTWRPDKLGRNNHDRVKELVHKIHKLGWSTWFDEYNMIGNIDASMAAGIDNCECVIVCLTESYCLKINETARNPRKRDNCHKEWNYSCNRDKLMIPIIMESHMLDTSKWPSGVVP
;
A
#
# COMPACT_ATOMS: atom_id res chain seq x y z
N MET A 1 -13.63 -8.05 -13.56
CA MET A 1 -12.84 -8.86 -12.64
C MET A 1 -12.60 -8.10 -11.35
N ASN A 2 -13.04 -8.66 -10.23
CA ASN A 2 -13.00 -7.96 -8.93
C ASN A 2 -11.63 -8.13 -8.29
N GLN A 3 -10.67 -7.35 -8.74
CA GLN A 3 -9.32 -7.41 -8.22
C GLN A 3 -9.05 -6.27 -7.23
N LEU A 4 -8.46 -6.63 -6.09
CA LEU A 4 -8.00 -5.67 -5.08
C LEU A 4 -6.48 -5.58 -5.16
N PHE A 5 -5.97 -4.38 -5.25
CA PHE A 5 -4.53 -4.12 -5.24
C PHE A 5 -4.13 -3.73 -3.81
N PHE A 6 -3.19 -4.46 -3.22
CA PHE A 6 -2.73 -4.19 -1.85
C PHE A 6 -1.42 -3.43 -1.89
N SER A 7 -1.44 -2.21 -1.38
CA SER A 7 -0.26 -1.35 -1.25
C SER A 7 0.20 -1.32 0.20
N HIS A 8 1.48 -1.56 0.43
CA HIS A 8 2.06 -1.58 1.77
C HIS A 8 3.55 -1.24 1.72
N THR A 9 4.10 -0.85 2.87
CA THR A 9 5.55 -0.72 3.02
C THR A 9 6.15 -2.02 3.54
N TRP A 10 7.40 -2.30 3.15
CA TRP A 10 8.15 -3.46 3.64
C TRP A 10 8.76 -3.22 5.02
N ARG A 11 8.80 -1.97 5.48
CA ARG A 11 9.36 -1.65 6.79
C ARG A 11 8.54 -2.27 7.92
N PRO A 12 9.21 -2.73 9.01
CA PRO A 12 8.50 -3.16 10.20
C PRO A 12 7.61 -2.04 10.74
N ASP A 13 6.57 -2.40 11.47
CA ASP A 13 5.74 -1.40 12.12
C ASP A 13 6.42 -0.86 13.40
N LYS A 14 5.76 0.06 14.07
CA LYS A 14 6.30 0.74 15.24
C LYS A 14 6.55 -0.21 16.42
N LEU A 15 5.84 -1.34 16.46
CA LEU A 15 6.03 -2.37 17.48
C LEU A 15 7.10 -3.41 17.07
N GLY A 16 7.78 -3.20 15.93
CA GLY A 16 8.81 -4.11 15.44
C GLY A 16 8.27 -5.35 14.75
N ARG A 17 6.96 -5.41 14.45
CA ARG A 17 6.37 -6.56 13.76
C ARG A 17 6.70 -6.51 12.28
N ASN A 18 6.81 -7.67 11.65
CA ASN A 18 7.04 -7.77 10.21
C ASN A 18 5.75 -7.37 9.49
N ASN A 19 5.71 -6.14 8.98
CA ASN A 19 4.52 -5.61 8.32
C ASN A 19 4.17 -6.36 7.04
N HIS A 20 5.17 -6.76 6.25
CA HIS A 20 4.93 -7.51 5.02
C HIS A 20 4.21 -8.83 5.31
N ASP A 21 4.64 -9.56 6.33
CA ASP A 21 4.00 -10.82 6.71
C ASP A 21 2.58 -10.61 7.20
N ARG A 22 2.33 -9.54 7.92
CA ARG A 22 0.98 -9.20 8.40
C ARG A 22 0.05 -8.90 7.24
N VAL A 23 0.52 -8.14 6.26
CA VAL A 23 -0.26 -7.83 5.05
C VAL A 23 -0.49 -9.09 4.23
N LYS A 24 0.52 -9.93 4.09
CA LYS A 24 0.43 -11.21 3.39
C LYS A 24 -0.67 -12.10 3.99
N GLU A 25 -0.74 -12.17 5.30
CA GLU A 25 -1.79 -12.92 6.00
C GLU A 25 -3.17 -12.34 5.71
N LEU A 26 -3.30 -11.02 5.71
CA LEU A 26 -4.55 -10.34 5.36
C LEU A 26 -4.96 -10.66 3.92
N VAL A 27 -4.02 -10.59 2.99
CA VAL A 27 -4.27 -10.91 1.57
C VAL A 27 -4.78 -12.33 1.43
N HIS A 28 -4.19 -13.30 2.13
CA HIS A 28 -4.65 -14.68 2.11
C HIS A 28 -6.08 -14.82 2.61
N LYS A 29 -6.43 -14.13 3.68
CA LYS A 29 -7.80 -14.18 4.22
C LYS A 29 -8.82 -13.59 3.25
N ILE A 30 -8.48 -12.49 2.62
CA ILE A 30 -9.34 -11.84 1.63
C ILE A 30 -9.51 -12.74 0.40
N HIS A 31 -8.43 -13.35 -0.05
CA HIS A 31 -8.47 -14.26 -1.20
C HIS A 31 -9.38 -15.47 -0.92
N LYS A 32 -9.34 -16.01 0.30
CA LYS A 32 -10.22 -17.12 0.70
C LYS A 32 -11.70 -16.75 0.67
N LEU A 33 -12.01 -15.46 0.78
CA LEU A 33 -13.39 -14.97 0.70
C LEU A 33 -13.88 -14.85 -0.75
N GLY A 34 -13.04 -15.17 -1.72
CA GLY A 34 -13.41 -15.17 -3.14
C GLY A 34 -12.95 -13.96 -3.92
N TRP A 35 -12.14 -13.06 -3.33
CA TRP A 35 -11.64 -11.90 -4.03
C TRP A 35 -10.35 -12.20 -4.76
N SER A 36 -10.22 -11.65 -5.95
CA SER A 36 -8.96 -11.67 -6.69
C SER A 36 -8.06 -10.56 -6.12
N THR A 37 -6.79 -10.88 -5.88
CA THR A 37 -5.87 -9.95 -5.22
C THR A 37 -4.59 -9.76 -6.04
N TRP A 38 -4.06 -8.54 -6.01
CA TRP A 38 -2.73 -8.25 -6.51
C TRP A 38 -1.85 -7.87 -5.31
N PHE A 39 -0.74 -8.58 -5.15
CA PHE A 39 0.19 -8.37 -4.03
C PHE A 39 1.60 -8.52 -4.56
N ASP A 40 2.49 -7.60 -4.24
CA ASP A 40 3.80 -7.48 -4.86
C ASP A 40 4.66 -8.74 -4.79
N GLU A 41 4.57 -9.49 -3.70
CA GLU A 41 5.33 -10.74 -3.53
C GLU A 41 4.98 -11.78 -4.61
N TYR A 42 3.71 -11.82 -5.04
CA TYR A 42 3.21 -12.87 -5.94
C TYR A 42 3.08 -12.42 -7.39
N ASN A 43 2.81 -11.15 -7.61
CA ASN A 43 2.37 -10.65 -8.90
C ASN A 43 3.40 -9.78 -9.62
N MET A 44 4.47 -9.36 -8.92
CA MET A 44 5.47 -8.49 -9.49
C MET A 44 6.49 -9.31 -10.26
N ILE A 45 6.38 -9.31 -11.58
CA ILE A 45 7.24 -10.09 -12.48
C ILE A 45 7.83 -9.14 -13.53
N GLY A 46 9.13 -9.28 -13.79
CA GLY A 46 9.81 -8.49 -14.82
C GLY A 46 9.96 -7.03 -14.41
N ASN A 47 9.50 -6.12 -15.28
CA ASN A 47 9.59 -4.69 -14.98
C ASN A 47 8.62 -4.33 -13.86
N ILE A 48 9.17 -3.94 -12.71
CA ILE A 48 8.40 -3.65 -11.50
C ILE A 48 7.40 -2.52 -11.73
N ASP A 49 7.82 -1.45 -12.39
CA ASP A 49 6.95 -0.29 -12.62
C ASP A 49 5.79 -0.65 -13.55
N ALA A 50 6.06 -1.43 -14.61
CA ALA A 50 5.02 -1.86 -15.53
C ALA A 50 4.04 -2.82 -14.85
N SER A 51 4.53 -3.75 -14.04
CA SER A 51 3.68 -4.70 -13.30
C SER A 51 2.78 -3.98 -12.31
N MET A 52 3.34 -3.01 -11.59
CA MET A 52 2.59 -2.20 -10.64
C MET A 52 1.49 -1.41 -11.34
N ALA A 53 1.83 -0.73 -12.44
CA ALA A 53 0.87 0.08 -13.19
C ALA A 53 -0.28 -0.78 -13.72
N ALA A 54 0.05 -1.94 -14.30
CA ALA A 54 -0.97 -2.87 -14.80
C ALA A 54 -1.87 -3.36 -13.67
N GLY A 55 -1.30 -3.69 -12.51
CA GLY A 55 -2.07 -4.13 -11.35
C GLY A 55 -3.05 -3.08 -10.87
N ILE A 56 -2.61 -1.84 -10.78
CA ILE A 56 -3.47 -0.73 -10.36
C ILE A 56 -4.53 -0.43 -11.41
N ASP A 57 -4.14 -0.35 -12.68
CA ASP A 57 -5.10 -0.06 -13.76
C ASP A 57 -6.21 -1.11 -13.85
N ASN A 58 -5.89 -2.37 -13.55
CA ASN A 58 -6.85 -3.47 -13.66
C ASN A 58 -7.60 -3.76 -12.36
N CYS A 59 -7.29 -3.09 -11.27
CA CYS A 59 -8.00 -3.32 -10.01
C CYS A 59 -9.28 -2.48 -9.91
N GLU A 60 -10.21 -2.93 -9.07
CA GLU A 60 -11.40 -2.15 -8.73
C GLU A 60 -11.10 -1.12 -7.67
N CYS A 61 -10.24 -1.46 -6.71
CA CYS A 61 -9.80 -0.50 -5.72
C CYS A 61 -8.42 -0.86 -5.19
N VAL A 62 -7.75 0.14 -4.62
CA VAL A 62 -6.44 -0.01 -3.99
C VAL A 62 -6.65 -0.04 -2.48
N ILE A 63 -6.21 -1.12 -1.85
CA ILE A 63 -6.24 -1.26 -0.40
C ILE A 63 -4.91 -0.74 0.13
N VAL A 64 -4.97 0.38 0.83
CA VAL A 64 -3.78 0.99 1.42
C VAL A 64 -3.62 0.44 2.84
N CYS A 65 -2.60 -0.41 3.03
CA CYS A 65 -2.32 -0.98 4.34
C CYS A 65 -1.51 0.05 5.13
N LEU A 66 -2.21 0.86 5.91
CA LEU A 66 -1.69 2.09 6.46
C LEU A 66 -0.96 1.88 7.78
N THR A 67 0.31 2.25 7.79
CA THR A 67 1.15 2.36 8.99
C THR A 67 1.73 3.76 9.04
N GLU A 68 2.26 4.14 10.19
CA GLU A 68 2.99 5.41 10.31
C GLU A 68 4.16 5.46 9.33
N SER A 69 4.88 4.34 9.16
CA SER A 69 5.99 4.22 8.20
C SER A 69 5.53 4.46 6.76
N TYR A 70 4.36 3.96 6.40
CA TYR A 70 3.80 4.20 5.06
C TYR A 70 3.63 5.70 4.81
N CYS A 71 3.02 6.39 5.76
CA CYS A 71 2.81 7.83 5.67
C CYS A 71 4.13 8.61 5.61
N LEU A 72 5.08 8.24 6.46
CA LEU A 72 6.40 8.88 6.48
C LEU A 72 7.14 8.69 5.17
N LYS A 73 7.08 7.50 4.58
CA LYS A 73 7.73 7.23 3.31
C LYS A 73 7.16 8.06 2.17
N ILE A 74 5.86 8.23 2.12
CA ILE A 74 5.22 9.07 1.11
C ILE A 74 5.71 10.51 1.29
N ASN A 75 5.68 11.02 2.50
CA ASN A 75 6.11 12.40 2.79
C ASN A 75 7.60 12.60 2.52
N GLU A 76 8.43 11.65 2.94
CA GLU A 76 9.89 11.70 2.74
C GLU A 76 10.23 11.69 1.25
N THR A 77 9.58 10.83 0.49
CA THR A 77 9.86 10.72 -0.95
C THR A 77 9.39 11.96 -1.71
N ALA A 78 8.32 12.61 -1.26
CA ALA A 78 7.88 13.87 -1.83
C ALA A 78 8.94 14.96 -1.64
N ARG A 79 9.68 14.93 -0.53
CA ARG A 79 10.77 15.87 -0.24
C ARG A 79 12.08 15.47 -0.91
N ASN A 80 12.31 14.17 -1.07
CA ASN A 80 13.58 13.65 -1.58
C ASN A 80 13.30 12.55 -2.62
N PRO A 81 13.19 12.92 -3.91
CA PRO A 81 12.86 11.95 -4.96
C PRO A 81 13.85 10.79 -5.09
N ARG A 82 15.07 10.92 -4.55
CA ARG A 82 16.08 9.86 -4.61
C ARG A 82 15.78 8.70 -3.66
N LYS A 83 14.94 8.93 -2.66
CA LYS A 83 14.56 7.90 -1.69
C LYS A 83 13.24 7.22 -2.03
N ARG A 84 13.00 7.01 -3.31
CA ARG A 84 11.79 6.37 -3.78
C ARG A 84 11.70 4.92 -3.33
N ASP A 85 10.49 4.49 -3.05
CA ASP A 85 10.16 3.08 -2.85
C ASP A 85 8.82 2.77 -3.50
N ASN A 86 8.45 1.48 -3.46
CA ASN A 86 7.25 1.05 -4.18
C ASN A 86 5.96 1.64 -3.64
N CYS A 87 5.83 1.81 -2.33
CA CYS A 87 4.59 2.33 -1.77
C CYS A 87 4.34 3.79 -2.18
N HIS A 88 5.40 4.58 -2.33
CA HIS A 88 5.26 5.94 -2.85
C HIS A 88 4.77 5.94 -4.30
N LYS A 89 5.37 5.09 -5.13
CA LYS A 89 4.96 4.97 -6.53
C LYS A 89 3.51 4.48 -6.64
N GLU A 90 3.15 3.49 -5.85
CA GLU A 90 1.79 2.95 -5.82
C GLU A 90 0.78 4.01 -5.42
N TRP A 91 1.09 4.78 -4.38
CA TRP A 91 0.25 5.86 -3.91
C TRP A 91 0.02 6.91 -5.00
N ASN A 92 1.12 7.42 -5.56
CA ASN A 92 1.06 8.47 -6.58
C ASN A 92 0.32 8.01 -7.83
N TYR A 93 0.61 6.82 -8.31
CA TYR A 93 -0.04 6.28 -9.50
C TYR A 93 -1.54 6.11 -9.27
N SER A 94 -1.92 5.59 -8.11
CA SER A 94 -3.33 5.43 -7.75
C SER A 94 -4.07 6.77 -7.71
N CYS A 95 -3.45 7.80 -7.13
CA CYS A 95 -4.02 9.14 -7.09
C CYS A 95 -4.17 9.70 -8.50
N ASN A 96 -3.16 9.56 -9.35
CA ASN A 96 -3.17 10.09 -10.71
C ASN A 96 -4.21 9.41 -11.60
N ARG A 97 -4.53 8.16 -11.30
CA ARG A 97 -5.54 7.40 -12.05
C ARG A 97 -6.93 7.49 -11.44
N ASP A 98 -7.11 8.30 -10.42
CA ASP A 98 -8.39 8.47 -9.71
C ASP A 98 -8.98 7.15 -9.21
N LYS A 99 -8.13 6.23 -8.75
CA LYS A 99 -8.59 4.95 -8.22
C LYS A 99 -9.26 5.13 -6.87
N LEU A 100 -10.28 4.33 -6.61
CA LEU A 100 -10.87 4.23 -5.28
C LEU A 100 -9.80 3.64 -4.35
N MET A 101 -9.52 4.32 -3.26
CA MET A 101 -8.51 3.90 -2.29
C MET A 101 -9.17 3.71 -0.94
N ILE A 102 -8.99 2.53 -0.35
CA ILE A 102 -9.57 2.19 0.94
C ILE A 102 -8.43 1.95 1.92
N PRO A 103 -8.29 2.78 2.97
CA PRO A 103 -7.25 2.55 3.96
C PRO A 103 -7.67 1.46 4.94
N ILE A 104 -6.73 0.59 5.25
CA ILE A 104 -6.87 -0.38 6.34
C ILE A 104 -5.83 -0.03 7.38
N ILE A 105 -6.27 0.21 8.61
CA ILE A 105 -5.39 0.61 9.69
C ILE A 105 -4.65 -0.62 10.22
N MET A 106 -3.33 -0.61 10.10
CA MET A 106 -2.49 -1.73 10.51
C MET A 106 -1.87 -1.57 11.89
N GLU A 107 -1.93 -0.36 12.47
CA GLU A 107 -1.38 -0.05 13.79
C GLU A 107 -2.43 0.67 14.62
N SER A 108 -2.61 0.25 15.86
CA SER A 108 -3.70 0.77 16.71
C SER A 108 -3.63 2.29 16.92
N HIS A 109 -2.43 2.86 17.05
CA HIS A 109 -2.29 4.31 17.24
C HIS A 109 -2.74 5.11 16.02
N MET A 110 -2.76 4.50 14.84
CA MET A 110 -3.20 5.15 13.61
C MET A 110 -4.73 5.25 13.49
N LEU A 111 -5.45 4.66 14.41
CA LEU A 111 -6.91 4.88 14.51
C LEU A 111 -7.24 6.32 14.88
N ASP A 112 -6.33 7.01 15.55
CA ASP A 112 -6.43 8.42 15.85
C ASP A 112 -5.76 9.22 14.74
N THR A 113 -6.54 9.85 13.88
CA THR A 113 -6.01 10.59 12.72
C THR A 113 -5.13 11.77 13.12
N SER A 114 -5.26 12.28 14.35
CA SER A 114 -4.40 13.35 14.84
C SER A 114 -2.94 12.90 14.99
N LYS A 115 -2.70 11.59 15.04
CA LYS A 115 -1.36 11.01 15.14
C LYS A 115 -0.75 10.68 13.79
N TRP A 116 -1.47 10.92 12.70
CA TRP A 116 -0.93 10.72 11.38
C TRP A 116 0.09 11.80 11.07
N PRO A 117 1.22 11.44 10.45
CA PRO A 117 2.18 12.45 9.99
C PRO A 117 1.51 13.43 9.03
N SER A 118 1.77 14.71 9.19
CA SER A 118 1.26 15.71 8.27
C SER A 118 1.90 15.56 6.90
N GLY A 119 1.17 15.86 5.84
CA GLY A 119 1.69 15.82 4.48
C GLY A 119 0.68 15.31 3.47
N VAL A 120 1.11 14.37 2.63
CA VAL A 120 0.33 13.93 1.47
C VAL A 120 -0.87 13.05 1.85
N VAL A 121 -0.75 12.24 2.90
CA VAL A 121 -1.84 11.39 3.36
C VAL A 121 -2.73 12.19 4.29
N PRO A 122 -3.99 12.38 3.94
CA PRO A 122 -4.92 13.15 4.78
C PRO A 122 -5.37 12.37 6.03
#